data_ce68d509fb38b45e6968ba4ebe5f9eef
#
_entry.id   ce68d509fb38b45e6968ba4ebe5f9eef
#
_cell.length_a   1.000
_cell.length_b   1.000
_cell.length_c   1.000
_cell.angle_alpha   90.00
_cell.angle_beta   90.00
_cell.angle_gamma   90.00
#
_symmetry.space_group_name_H-M   'P 1'
#
loop_
_entity.id
_entity.type
_entity.pdbx_description
1 polymer ?
#
loop_
_entity_poly.entity_id
_entity_poly.type
_entity_poly.pdbx_seq_one_letter_code
_entity_poly.pdbx_strand_id
1 'polypeptide(L)'
;MLSPDVQRARGLVLRWGWNAMAYQILNPGMRLWFSGDGEGVVGYACAGGYRIVAGAPVCPPERLPETAEEFAADARRARQRLCYFGAQDRMFDLLSPGGALLLGAQPVWNPARWHGILAGKASLRAQLARARNKGVTIRPSHDFGEPGLQRCLNEWIERRGLPPMHFLVEWNILPRLLDRRLYVAERGGETVGFLIASPVPLRKGWLIEQIIRGRAAPNGTTELLLDTAICELAEDGAEYVTLGLSPLSRAVPQRPTPPWTIRPLLAWMRVHTRRFYNFEGLEAFKRKFLPEEWEPIYAVTGRPRVSLRTLYAIAGAFGGTSPVLFIGRALLRSLRQEARWAAARARGGR
;
A
#
# COMPACT_ATOMS: atom_id res chain seq x y z
N MET A 1 -7.54 -23.40 -5.25
CA MET A 1 -8.71 -22.70 -5.83
C MET A 1 -9.11 -21.54 -4.91
N LEU A 2 -9.62 -20.42 -5.46
CA LEU A 2 -10.22 -19.34 -4.67
C LEU A 2 -11.58 -19.79 -4.11
N SER A 3 -11.96 -19.28 -2.93
CA SER A 3 -13.33 -19.48 -2.45
C SER A 3 -14.35 -18.79 -3.35
N PRO A 4 -15.61 -19.27 -3.40
CA PRO A 4 -16.67 -18.64 -4.20
C PRO A 4 -16.82 -17.13 -3.92
N ASP A 5 -16.76 -16.73 -2.65
CA ASP A 5 -16.86 -15.31 -2.25
C ASP A 5 -15.70 -14.47 -2.80
N VAL A 6 -14.47 -14.99 -2.78
CA VAL A 6 -13.32 -14.27 -3.37
C VAL A 6 -13.43 -14.19 -4.89
N GLN A 7 -13.97 -15.22 -5.55
CA GLN A 7 -14.21 -15.17 -7.01
C GLN A 7 -15.28 -14.12 -7.35
N ARG A 8 -16.39 -14.08 -6.59
CA ARG A 8 -17.45 -13.07 -6.75
C ARG A 8 -16.90 -11.67 -6.51
N ALA A 9 -16.17 -11.46 -5.41
CA ALA A 9 -15.55 -10.18 -5.10
C ALA A 9 -14.57 -9.75 -6.19
N ARG A 10 -13.76 -10.67 -6.74
CA ARG A 10 -12.87 -10.41 -7.87
C ARG A 10 -13.63 -9.89 -9.09
N GLY A 11 -14.75 -10.51 -9.45
CA GLY A 11 -15.59 -10.05 -10.56
C GLY A 11 -16.07 -8.59 -10.36
N LEU A 12 -16.52 -8.26 -9.15
CA LEU A 12 -16.93 -6.89 -8.80
C LEU A 12 -15.75 -5.91 -8.81
N VAL A 13 -14.60 -6.30 -8.26
CA VAL A 13 -13.39 -5.46 -8.27
C VAL A 13 -12.93 -5.15 -9.68
N LEU A 14 -12.89 -6.15 -10.57
CA LEU A 14 -12.48 -5.95 -11.96
C LEU A 14 -13.45 -5.07 -12.75
N ARG A 15 -14.71 -5.02 -12.35
CA ARG A 15 -15.75 -4.17 -12.98
C ARG A 15 -15.81 -2.77 -12.38
N TRP A 16 -15.74 -2.65 -11.05
CA TRP A 16 -16.09 -1.42 -10.31
C TRP A 16 -14.96 -0.89 -9.41
N GLY A 17 -13.77 -1.51 -9.43
CA GLY A 17 -12.65 -1.09 -8.60
C GLY A 17 -12.13 0.30 -9.00
N TRP A 18 -12.38 1.31 -8.17
CA TRP A 18 -11.94 2.69 -8.40
C TRP A 18 -10.86 3.15 -7.43
N ASN A 19 -10.99 2.80 -6.14
CA ASN A 19 -9.98 3.12 -5.14
C ASN A 19 -8.68 2.33 -5.44
N ALA A 20 -7.53 2.97 -5.27
CA ALA A 20 -6.25 2.32 -5.53
C ALA A 20 -6.05 1.01 -4.74
N MET A 21 -6.72 0.88 -3.58
CA MET A 21 -6.65 -0.32 -2.73
C MET A 21 -7.78 -1.33 -3.00
N ALA A 22 -8.63 -1.11 -4.02
CA ALA A 22 -9.79 -1.97 -4.28
C ALA A 22 -9.41 -3.43 -4.52
N TYR A 23 -8.33 -3.69 -5.25
CA TYR A 23 -7.89 -5.06 -5.52
C TYR A 23 -7.36 -5.78 -4.26
N GLN A 24 -6.89 -5.05 -3.27
CA GLN A 24 -6.33 -5.60 -2.04
C GLN A 24 -7.37 -6.20 -1.10
N ILE A 25 -8.68 -5.99 -1.34
CA ILE A 25 -9.73 -6.69 -0.60
C ILE A 25 -9.73 -8.20 -0.84
N LEU A 26 -9.07 -8.66 -1.92
CA LEU A 26 -8.89 -10.06 -2.25
C LEU A 26 -7.71 -10.73 -1.51
N ASN A 27 -6.95 -9.96 -0.73
CA ASN A 27 -5.81 -10.47 0.03
C ASN A 27 -6.27 -11.44 1.15
N PRO A 28 -5.39 -12.36 1.57
CA PRO A 28 -5.70 -13.26 2.68
C PRO A 28 -6.11 -12.52 3.96
N GLY A 29 -7.05 -13.08 4.70
CA GLY A 29 -7.49 -12.53 5.99
C GLY A 29 -8.51 -11.40 5.90
N MET A 30 -8.84 -10.93 4.70
CA MET A 30 -9.92 -9.98 4.49
C MET A 30 -11.28 -10.64 4.67
N ARG A 31 -12.20 -9.95 5.36
CA ARG A 31 -13.61 -10.30 5.39
C ARG A 31 -14.33 -9.58 4.26
N LEU A 32 -15.22 -10.29 3.60
CA LEU A 32 -16.03 -9.77 2.51
C LEU A 32 -17.47 -9.69 2.96
N TRP A 33 -18.11 -8.57 2.69
CA TRP A 33 -19.55 -8.34 2.83
C TRP A 33 -20.09 -7.96 1.45
N PHE A 34 -21.25 -8.48 1.09
CA PHE A 34 -21.90 -8.18 -0.18
C PHE A 34 -23.21 -7.46 0.08
N SER A 35 -23.55 -6.48 -0.79
CA SER A 35 -24.85 -5.83 -0.79
C SER A 35 -25.98 -6.81 -1.09
N GLY A 36 -27.20 -6.50 -0.68
CA GLY A 36 -28.36 -7.38 -0.85
C GLY A 36 -28.70 -7.68 -2.31
N ASP A 37 -28.42 -6.74 -3.22
CA ASP A 37 -28.55 -6.93 -4.68
C ASP A 37 -27.40 -7.69 -5.33
N GLY A 38 -26.30 -7.84 -4.61
CA GLY A 38 -25.11 -8.56 -5.09
C GLY A 38 -24.18 -7.78 -5.98
N GLU A 39 -24.45 -6.49 -6.25
CA GLU A 39 -23.65 -5.63 -7.13
C GLU A 39 -22.58 -4.82 -6.35
N GLY A 40 -22.54 -4.96 -5.02
CA GLY A 40 -21.56 -4.31 -4.17
C GLY A 40 -20.79 -5.29 -3.29
N VAL A 41 -19.51 -5.00 -3.03
CA VAL A 41 -18.68 -5.72 -2.05
C VAL A 41 -17.86 -4.74 -1.21
N VAL A 42 -17.71 -5.07 0.09
CA VAL A 42 -16.86 -4.33 1.02
C VAL A 42 -15.85 -5.28 1.63
N GLY A 43 -14.57 -4.99 1.43
CA GLY A 43 -13.50 -5.71 2.11
C GLY A 43 -13.10 -5.00 3.41
N TYR A 44 -13.01 -5.74 4.52
CA TYR A 44 -12.71 -5.16 5.82
C TYR A 44 -11.99 -6.12 6.77
N ALA A 45 -11.36 -5.56 7.79
CA ALA A 45 -10.83 -6.29 8.95
C ALA A 45 -11.55 -5.84 10.22
N CYS A 46 -11.67 -6.74 11.22
CA CYS A 46 -12.26 -6.40 12.52
C CYS A 46 -11.16 -6.20 13.57
N ALA A 47 -11.17 -5.06 14.25
CA ALA A 47 -10.27 -4.77 15.35
C ALA A 47 -10.88 -3.76 16.32
N GLY A 48 -10.72 -3.95 17.64
CA GLY A 48 -11.09 -3.00 18.69
C GLY A 48 -12.57 -2.56 18.67
N GLY A 49 -13.49 -3.41 18.19
CA GLY A 49 -14.92 -3.09 18.02
C GLY A 49 -15.22 -2.23 16.77
N TYR A 50 -14.29 -2.20 15.82
CA TYR A 50 -14.45 -1.56 14.52
C TYR A 50 -14.38 -2.56 13.38
N ARG A 51 -15.09 -2.25 12.29
CA ARG A 51 -14.78 -2.74 10.95
C ARG A 51 -13.90 -1.68 10.28
N ILE A 52 -12.66 -2.03 10.00
CA ILE A 52 -11.72 -1.20 9.24
C ILE A 52 -11.84 -1.61 7.78
N VAL A 53 -12.46 -0.74 6.99
CA VAL A 53 -12.72 -0.97 5.56
C VAL A 53 -11.49 -0.65 4.75
N ALA A 54 -11.19 -1.44 3.75
CA ALA A 54 -10.11 -1.21 2.79
C ALA A 54 -10.59 -0.22 1.69
N GLY A 55 -10.20 1.04 1.82
CA GLY A 55 -10.56 2.09 0.87
C GLY A 55 -12.04 2.47 0.94
N ALA A 56 -12.84 1.89 0.08
CA ALA A 56 -14.26 2.19 -0.10
C ALA A 56 -15.04 0.92 -0.53
N PRO A 57 -16.38 0.93 -0.48
CA PRO A 57 -17.18 -0.07 -1.17
C PRO A 57 -16.82 -0.15 -2.65
N VAL A 58 -16.79 -1.34 -3.19
CA VAL A 58 -16.61 -1.62 -4.63
C VAL A 58 -17.98 -1.95 -5.20
N CYS A 59 -18.56 -1.01 -5.94
CA CYS A 59 -19.90 -1.08 -6.53
C CYS A 59 -19.98 -0.10 -7.70
N PRO A 60 -21.08 -0.12 -8.50
CA PRO A 60 -21.36 0.94 -9.46
C PRO A 60 -21.25 2.33 -8.79
N PRO A 61 -20.65 3.35 -9.44
CA PRO A 61 -20.41 4.65 -8.84
C PRO A 61 -21.66 5.32 -8.25
N GLU A 62 -22.79 5.20 -8.95
CA GLU A 62 -24.09 5.73 -8.55
C GLU A 62 -24.68 5.05 -7.31
N ARG A 63 -24.28 3.81 -7.03
CA ARG A 63 -24.74 3.02 -5.89
C ARG A 63 -23.85 3.15 -4.64
N LEU A 64 -22.78 3.95 -4.72
CA LEU A 64 -21.84 4.10 -3.61
C LEU A 64 -22.53 4.60 -2.31
N PRO A 65 -23.45 5.60 -2.33
CA PRO A 65 -24.13 6.04 -1.12
C PRO A 65 -24.99 4.93 -0.49
N GLU A 66 -25.77 4.22 -1.29
CA GLU A 66 -26.65 3.15 -0.84
C GLU A 66 -25.87 1.97 -0.26
N THR A 67 -24.83 1.52 -0.98
CA THR A 67 -23.96 0.41 -0.54
C THR A 67 -23.24 0.75 0.77
N ALA A 68 -22.78 2.00 0.91
CA ALA A 68 -22.13 2.47 2.14
C ALA A 68 -23.11 2.48 3.33
N GLU A 69 -24.35 2.93 3.12
CA GLU A 69 -25.38 2.97 4.17
C GLU A 69 -25.86 1.57 4.55
N GLU A 70 -26.07 0.68 3.59
CA GLU A 70 -26.42 -0.72 3.83
C GLU A 70 -25.36 -1.43 4.69
N PHE A 71 -24.08 -1.25 4.35
CA PHE A 71 -22.97 -1.78 5.14
C PHE A 71 -22.90 -1.13 6.53
N ALA A 72 -23.19 0.17 6.64
CA ALA A 72 -23.24 0.87 7.91
C ALA A 72 -24.39 0.35 8.80
N ALA A 73 -25.54 0.06 8.22
CA ALA A 73 -26.66 -0.55 8.93
C ALA A 73 -26.30 -1.95 9.45
N ASP A 74 -25.62 -2.75 8.65
CA ASP A 74 -25.13 -4.07 9.05
C ASP A 74 -24.11 -3.99 10.21
N ALA A 75 -23.17 -3.05 10.13
CA ALA A 75 -22.22 -2.81 11.21
C ALA A 75 -22.91 -2.36 12.52
N ARG A 76 -23.94 -1.50 12.43
CA ARG A 76 -24.74 -1.09 13.60
C ARG A 76 -25.48 -2.26 14.24
N ARG A 77 -26.10 -3.15 13.44
CA ARG A 77 -26.72 -4.40 13.94
C ARG A 77 -25.72 -5.26 14.69
N ALA A 78 -24.51 -5.35 14.18
CA ALA A 78 -23.39 -6.07 14.83
C ALA A 78 -22.76 -5.30 16.00
N ARG A 79 -23.28 -4.12 16.38
CA ARG A 79 -22.70 -3.23 17.42
C ARG A 79 -21.23 -2.85 17.14
N GLN A 80 -20.83 -2.79 15.88
CA GLN A 80 -19.51 -2.41 15.43
C GLN A 80 -19.51 -0.99 14.84
N ARG A 81 -18.38 -0.31 14.98
CA ARG A 81 -18.13 1.01 14.40
C ARG A 81 -17.45 0.85 13.04
N LEU A 82 -17.55 1.86 12.18
CA LEU A 82 -16.88 1.89 10.90
C LEU A 82 -15.71 2.87 10.87
N CYS A 83 -14.68 2.49 10.13
CA CYS A 83 -13.62 3.37 9.68
C CYS A 83 -13.17 2.92 8.29
N TYR A 84 -13.32 3.80 7.29
CA TYR A 84 -12.81 3.60 5.93
C TYR A 84 -11.36 4.08 5.92
N PHE A 85 -10.42 3.15 5.86
CA PHE A 85 -9.00 3.42 5.82
C PHE A 85 -8.49 3.39 4.38
N GLY A 86 -7.74 4.40 3.96
CA GLY A 86 -7.31 4.51 2.57
C GLY A 86 -8.38 5.10 1.67
N ALA A 87 -9.37 5.80 2.25
CA ALA A 87 -10.42 6.49 1.52
C ALA A 87 -9.84 7.62 0.67
N GLN A 88 -10.33 7.75 -0.55
CA GLN A 88 -10.05 8.83 -1.48
C GLN A 88 -11.27 9.77 -1.55
N ASP A 89 -11.21 10.78 -2.42
CA ASP A 89 -12.20 11.87 -2.56
C ASP A 89 -13.65 11.39 -2.56
N ARG A 90 -14.05 10.45 -3.42
CA ARG A 90 -15.44 9.96 -3.50
C ARG A 90 -16.02 9.55 -2.15
N MET A 91 -15.21 8.87 -1.34
CA MET A 91 -15.65 8.43 -0.02
C MET A 91 -15.54 9.54 1.02
N PHE A 92 -14.55 10.41 0.86
CA PHE A 92 -14.41 11.60 1.68
C PHE A 92 -15.62 12.52 1.50
N ASP A 93 -16.01 12.83 0.26
CA ASP A 93 -17.12 13.71 -0.07
C ASP A 93 -18.47 13.13 0.40
N LEU A 94 -18.65 11.81 0.26
CA LEU A 94 -19.85 11.12 0.70
C LEU A 94 -20.07 11.20 2.22
N LEU A 95 -19.01 11.02 3.02
CA LEU A 95 -19.09 10.92 4.47
C LEU A 95 -18.64 12.18 5.21
N SER A 96 -18.27 13.22 4.46
CA SER A 96 -17.77 14.50 4.97
C SER A 96 -18.78 15.20 5.92
N PRO A 97 -18.41 16.20 6.72
CA PRO A 97 -17.09 16.81 6.89
C PRO A 97 -16.46 16.66 8.27
N GLY A 98 -16.99 15.87 9.17
CA GLY A 98 -16.53 15.92 10.56
C GLY A 98 -15.51 14.84 10.96
N GLY A 99 -15.61 13.64 10.40
CA GLY A 99 -14.95 12.43 10.87
C GLY A 99 -13.78 11.95 10.00
N ALA A 100 -13.04 12.84 9.38
CA ALA A 100 -11.90 12.48 8.53
C ALA A 100 -10.56 12.86 9.18
N LEU A 101 -9.54 12.05 8.91
CA LEU A 101 -8.15 12.28 9.26
C LEU A 101 -7.30 12.04 8.01
N LEU A 102 -6.54 13.03 7.60
CA LEU A 102 -5.55 12.86 6.53
C LEU A 102 -4.45 11.89 7.01
N LEU A 103 -4.33 10.75 6.35
CA LEU A 103 -3.29 9.74 6.62
C LEU A 103 -1.97 10.09 5.93
N GLY A 104 -2.05 10.78 4.81
CA GLY A 104 -0.94 11.15 3.94
C GLY A 104 -1.42 11.34 2.51
N ALA A 105 -0.54 11.10 1.54
CA ALA A 105 -0.87 11.23 0.13
C ALA A 105 -0.24 10.11 -0.69
N GLN A 106 -0.79 9.85 -1.86
CA GLN A 106 -0.22 8.94 -2.85
C GLN A 106 0.18 9.69 -4.12
N PRO A 107 1.36 9.40 -4.68
CA PRO A 107 1.79 9.99 -5.94
C PRO A 107 1.08 9.33 -7.11
N VAL A 108 0.76 10.13 -8.12
CA VAL A 108 0.06 9.67 -9.32
C VAL A 108 0.80 10.14 -10.57
N TRP A 109 0.81 9.29 -11.58
CA TRP A 109 1.30 9.58 -12.92
C TRP A 109 0.28 9.12 -13.97
N ASN A 110 0.21 9.86 -15.07
CA ASN A 110 -0.27 9.31 -16.32
C ASN A 110 0.91 8.61 -17.02
N PRO A 111 0.88 7.27 -17.21
CA PRO A 111 1.99 6.54 -17.81
C PRO A 111 2.40 7.06 -19.18
N ALA A 112 1.48 7.57 -19.99
CA ALA A 112 1.78 8.12 -21.31
C ALA A 112 2.75 9.32 -21.27
N ARG A 113 2.85 10.02 -20.13
CA ARG A 113 3.77 11.15 -19.93
C ARG A 113 5.12 10.77 -19.36
N TRP A 114 5.32 9.49 -19.05
CA TRP A 114 6.51 9.00 -18.34
C TRP A 114 7.83 9.33 -19.07
N HIS A 115 7.88 9.16 -20.38
CA HIS A 115 9.08 9.50 -21.17
C HIS A 115 9.49 10.97 -21.04
N GLY A 116 8.53 11.90 -21.01
CA GLY A 116 8.77 13.31 -20.80
C GLY A 116 9.32 13.61 -19.40
N ILE A 117 8.75 12.96 -18.37
CA ILE A 117 9.22 13.07 -16.98
C ILE A 117 10.65 12.56 -16.86
N LEU A 118 10.95 11.42 -17.46
CA LEU A 118 12.28 10.83 -17.46
C LEU A 118 13.30 11.71 -18.20
N ALA A 119 12.91 12.29 -19.34
CA ALA A 119 13.75 13.22 -20.10
C ALA A 119 14.18 14.44 -19.25
N GLY A 120 13.30 14.95 -18.41
CA GLY A 120 13.58 16.07 -17.50
C GLY A 120 14.45 15.72 -16.29
N LYS A 121 14.77 14.44 -16.01
CA LYS A 121 15.44 14.02 -14.76
C LYS A 121 16.76 13.28 -15.00
N ALA A 122 17.85 13.99 -15.22
CA ALA A 122 19.17 13.41 -15.51
C ALA A 122 19.64 12.40 -14.43
N SER A 123 19.40 12.71 -13.14
CA SER A 123 19.78 11.80 -12.04
C SER A 123 19.03 10.47 -12.07
N LEU A 124 17.78 10.44 -12.53
CA LEU A 124 17.00 9.21 -12.69
C LEU A 124 17.54 8.41 -13.88
N ARG A 125 17.74 9.06 -15.03
CA ARG A 125 18.36 8.41 -16.19
C ARG A 125 19.72 7.77 -15.86
N ALA A 126 20.55 8.47 -15.08
CA ALA A 126 21.83 7.94 -14.62
C ALA A 126 21.69 6.70 -13.74
N GLN A 127 20.62 6.61 -12.93
CA GLN A 127 20.35 5.42 -12.11
C GLN A 127 19.90 4.24 -12.97
N LEU A 128 19.05 4.47 -13.98
CA LEU A 128 18.65 3.44 -14.94
C LEU A 128 19.85 2.91 -15.73
N ALA A 129 20.65 3.82 -16.28
CA ALA A 129 21.88 3.44 -17.00
C ALA A 129 22.84 2.64 -16.11
N ARG A 130 23.00 3.02 -14.84
CA ARG A 130 23.84 2.29 -13.89
C ARG A 130 23.36 0.86 -13.66
N ALA A 131 22.06 0.62 -13.54
CA ALA A 131 21.52 -0.73 -13.40
C ALA A 131 21.76 -1.56 -14.66
N ARG A 132 21.46 -1.00 -15.84
CA ARG A 132 21.71 -1.64 -17.14
C ARG A 132 23.18 -1.97 -17.35
N ASN A 133 24.08 -1.04 -17.07
CA ASN A 133 25.54 -1.25 -17.18
C ASN A 133 26.08 -2.31 -16.19
N LYS A 134 25.36 -2.61 -15.12
CA LYS A 134 25.66 -3.69 -14.18
C LYS A 134 25.00 -5.02 -14.58
N GLY A 135 24.46 -5.12 -15.77
CA GLY A 135 23.86 -6.33 -16.33
C GLY A 135 22.47 -6.65 -15.79
N VAL A 136 21.73 -5.66 -15.26
CA VAL A 136 20.34 -5.88 -14.85
C VAL A 136 19.43 -5.74 -16.05
N THR A 137 18.62 -6.77 -16.29
CA THR A 137 17.51 -6.80 -17.25
C THR A 137 16.19 -6.97 -16.53
N ILE A 138 15.12 -6.43 -17.12
CA ILE A 138 13.76 -6.60 -16.58
C ILE A 138 12.93 -7.36 -17.61
N ARG A 139 12.13 -8.30 -17.14
CA ARG A 139 11.13 -8.99 -17.97
C ARG A 139 9.77 -9.08 -17.26
N PRO A 140 8.67 -9.03 -18.00
CA PRO A 140 7.38 -9.47 -17.47
C PRO A 140 7.42 -10.99 -17.20
N SER A 141 6.65 -11.45 -16.21
CA SER A 141 6.53 -12.87 -15.90
C SER A 141 5.10 -13.20 -15.48
N HIS A 142 4.70 -14.42 -15.79
CA HIS A 142 3.46 -15.04 -15.32
C HIS A 142 3.74 -16.24 -14.42
N ASP A 143 5.01 -16.58 -14.22
CA ASP A 143 5.42 -17.64 -13.30
C ASP A 143 5.69 -17.07 -11.91
N PHE A 144 4.74 -17.30 -11.04
CA PHE A 144 4.76 -16.86 -9.64
C PHE A 144 5.45 -17.87 -8.71
N GLY A 145 5.79 -19.03 -9.23
CA GLY A 145 6.49 -20.11 -8.53
C GLY A 145 8.02 -20.03 -8.62
N GLU A 146 8.58 -19.05 -9.32
CA GLU A 146 10.03 -18.91 -9.46
C GLU A 146 10.73 -18.85 -8.09
N PRO A 147 11.67 -19.77 -7.79
CA PRO A 147 12.36 -19.80 -6.48
C PRO A 147 13.07 -18.51 -6.12
N GLY A 148 13.53 -17.75 -7.12
CA GLY A 148 14.19 -16.47 -6.96
C GLY A 148 13.29 -15.38 -6.35
N LEU A 149 11.98 -15.39 -6.64
CA LEU A 149 11.02 -14.44 -6.06
C LEU A 149 10.91 -14.61 -4.56
N GLN A 150 10.72 -15.86 -4.10
CA GLN A 150 10.60 -16.15 -2.67
C GLN A 150 11.90 -15.84 -1.92
N ARG A 151 13.07 -16.12 -2.51
CA ARG A 151 14.36 -15.73 -1.96
C ARG A 151 14.46 -14.22 -1.77
N CYS A 152 14.19 -13.43 -2.82
CA CYS A 152 14.23 -11.97 -2.75
C CYS A 152 13.24 -11.42 -1.70
N LEU A 153 12.04 -11.99 -1.60
CA LEU A 153 11.04 -11.60 -0.61
C LEU A 153 11.53 -11.86 0.81
N ASN A 154 12.08 -13.04 1.08
CA ASN A 154 12.62 -13.40 2.40
C ASN A 154 13.77 -12.47 2.80
N GLU A 155 14.73 -12.22 1.90
CA GLU A 155 15.84 -11.30 2.13
C GLU A 155 15.38 -9.86 2.44
N TRP A 156 14.30 -9.42 1.78
CA TRP A 156 13.73 -8.10 1.98
C TRP A 156 13.01 -8.00 3.34
N ILE A 157 12.27 -9.06 3.75
CA ILE A 157 11.60 -9.14 5.05
C ILE A 157 12.62 -9.11 6.19
N GLU A 158 13.72 -9.88 6.07
CA GLU A 158 14.77 -9.93 7.08
C GLU A 158 15.42 -8.57 7.37
N ARG A 159 15.44 -7.69 6.35
CA ARG A 159 15.97 -6.32 6.49
C ARG A 159 14.99 -5.35 7.15
N ARG A 160 13.71 -5.69 7.22
CA ARG A 160 12.70 -4.84 7.84
C ARG A 160 12.71 -5.03 9.35
N GLY A 161 12.80 -3.92 10.09
CA GLY A 161 12.69 -3.92 11.55
C GLY A 161 11.26 -4.16 12.06
N LEU A 162 10.25 -4.08 11.17
CA LEU A 162 8.85 -4.27 11.54
C LEU A 162 8.43 -5.75 11.45
N PRO A 163 7.57 -6.21 12.35
CA PRO A 163 6.91 -7.50 12.19
C PRO A 163 6.06 -7.50 10.89
N PRO A 164 5.73 -8.70 10.34
CA PRO A 164 4.82 -8.79 9.22
C PRO A 164 3.53 -8.01 9.51
N MET A 165 3.14 -7.16 8.58
CA MET A 165 1.88 -6.46 8.60
C MET A 165 0.89 -7.19 7.70
N HIS A 166 -0.38 -7.09 8.03
CA HIS A 166 -1.50 -7.69 7.34
C HIS A 166 -2.44 -6.61 6.78
N PHE A 167 -3.65 -6.99 6.47
CA PHE A 167 -4.67 -6.10 5.92
C PHE A 167 -4.28 -5.62 4.51
N LEU A 168 -4.02 -4.32 4.34
CA LEU A 168 -3.66 -3.74 3.04
C LEU A 168 -2.17 -3.89 2.67
N VAL A 169 -1.33 -4.33 3.60
CA VAL A 169 0.12 -4.46 3.41
C VAL A 169 0.54 -5.93 3.59
N GLU A 170 -0.21 -6.83 2.96
CA GLU A 170 0.15 -8.24 2.96
C GLU A 170 1.50 -8.42 2.23
N TRP A 171 2.45 -9.04 2.91
CA TRP A 171 3.80 -9.21 2.38
C TRP A 171 3.94 -10.42 1.46
N ASN A 172 3.13 -11.47 1.67
CA ASN A 172 3.16 -12.69 0.87
C ASN A 172 1.93 -12.80 -0.04
N ILE A 173 1.97 -12.05 -1.15
CA ILE A 173 0.91 -12.08 -2.16
C ILE A 173 1.26 -12.94 -3.37
N LEU A 174 2.50 -13.47 -3.46
CA LEU A 174 2.96 -14.30 -4.57
C LEU A 174 2.00 -15.45 -4.95
N PRO A 175 1.38 -16.18 -3.99
CA PRO A 175 0.46 -17.27 -4.33
C PRO A 175 -0.88 -16.80 -4.91
N ARG A 176 -1.16 -15.50 -4.98
CA ARG A 176 -2.47 -14.93 -5.35
C ARG A 176 -2.37 -13.79 -6.37
N LEU A 177 -1.57 -14.01 -7.39
CA LEU A 177 -1.27 -12.96 -8.37
C LEU A 177 -2.22 -12.92 -9.59
N LEU A 178 -3.45 -13.39 -9.50
CA LEU A 178 -4.40 -13.64 -10.59
C LEU A 178 -4.44 -12.58 -11.70
N ASP A 179 -4.74 -11.31 -11.34
CA ASP A 179 -4.84 -10.20 -12.30
C ASP A 179 -3.69 -9.20 -12.11
N ARG A 180 -2.77 -9.53 -11.24
CA ARG A 180 -1.58 -8.72 -11.00
C ARG A 180 -0.56 -8.92 -12.09
N ARG A 181 0.21 -7.89 -12.38
CA ARG A 181 1.39 -7.98 -13.23
C ARG A 181 2.65 -8.14 -12.40
N LEU A 182 3.52 -9.00 -12.86
CA LEU A 182 4.82 -9.27 -12.26
C LEU A 182 5.93 -8.88 -13.23
N TYR A 183 6.88 -8.10 -12.75
CA TYR A 183 8.11 -7.73 -13.45
C TYR A 183 9.28 -8.25 -12.65
N VAL A 184 10.16 -9.02 -13.29
CA VAL A 184 11.30 -9.67 -12.66
C VAL A 184 12.59 -9.00 -13.10
N ALA A 185 13.42 -8.61 -12.14
CA ALA A 185 14.76 -8.11 -12.39
C ALA A 185 15.74 -9.27 -12.30
N GLU A 186 16.52 -9.46 -13.36
CA GLU A 186 17.53 -10.51 -13.48
C GLU A 186 18.92 -9.91 -13.65
N ARG A 187 19.94 -10.64 -13.18
CA ARG A 187 21.33 -10.34 -13.40
C ARG A 187 22.13 -11.64 -13.48
N GLY A 188 22.78 -11.88 -14.63
CA GLY A 188 23.50 -13.12 -14.87
C GLY A 188 22.63 -14.39 -14.77
N GLY A 189 21.36 -14.31 -15.19
CA GLY A 189 20.40 -15.41 -15.10
C GLY A 189 19.76 -15.62 -13.73
N GLU A 190 20.11 -14.82 -12.72
CA GLU A 190 19.52 -14.92 -11.40
C GLU A 190 18.53 -13.79 -11.10
N THR A 191 17.39 -14.12 -10.48
CA THR A 191 16.45 -13.13 -9.97
C THR A 191 17.08 -12.31 -8.86
N VAL A 192 17.15 -10.98 -9.03
CA VAL A 192 17.70 -10.05 -8.04
C VAL A 192 16.64 -9.12 -7.47
N GLY A 193 15.43 -9.10 -8.01
CA GLY A 193 14.31 -8.30 -7.50
C GLY A 193 13.07 -8.49 -8.34
N PHE A 194 11.95 -7.91 -7.90
CA PHE A 194 10.72 -7.92 -8.66
C PHE A 194 9.78 -6.77 -8.26
N LEU A 195 8.80 -6.51 -9.12
CA LEU A 195 7.74 -5.54 -8.92
C LEU A 195 6.40 -6.19 -9.20
N ILE A 196 5.40 -5.90 -8.36
CA ILE A 196 4.03 -6.37 -8.52
C ILE A 196 3.11 -5.16 -8.63
N ALA A 197 2.24 -5.17 -9.65
CA ALA A 197 1.20 -4.17 -9.87
C ALA A 197 -0.18 -4.80 -9.83
N SER A 198 -1.12 -4.15 -9.12
CA SER A 198 -2.54 -4.53 -9.01
C SER A 198 -3.40 -3.60 -9.85
N PRO A 199 -4.48 -4.09 -10.50
CA PRO A 199 -5.33 -3.26 -11.33
C PRO A 199 -6.21 -2.31 -10.50
N VAL A 200 -6.47 -1.12 -11.09
CA VAL A 200 -7.46 -0.13 -10.66
C VAL A 200 -8.39 0.14 -11.83
N PRO A 201 -9.35 -0.77 -12.10
CA PRO A 201 -10.02 -0.88 -13.40
C PRO A 201 -10.78 0.37 -13.85
N LEU A 202 -11.59 1.00 -12.98
CA LEU A 202 -12.34 2.20 -13.34
C LEU A 202 -11.46 3.44 -13.57
N ARG A 203 -10.18 3.37 -13.25
CA ARG A 203 -9.19 4.40 -13.56
C ARG A 203 -8.31 4.02 -14.75
N LYS A 204 -8.60 2.90 -15.41
CA LYS A 204 -7.71 2.29 -16.42
C LYS A 204 -6.26 2.28 -15.93
N GLY A 205 -6.06 1.81 -14.71
CA GLY A 205 -4.80 2.07 -14.02
C GLY A 205 -4.30 0.94 -13.15
N TRP A 206 -3.17 1.24 -12.47
CA TRP A 206 -2.44 0.27 -11.70
C TRP A 206 -1.88 0.87 -10.40
N LEU A 207 -1.97 0.10 -9.32
CA LEU A 207 -1.23 0.32 -8.10
C LEU A 207 0.05 -0.51 -8.14
N ILE A 208 1.21 0.11 -8.08
CA ILE A 208 2.45 -0.60 -7.80
C ILE A 208 2.44 -0.99 -6.32
N GLU A 209 2.08 -2.23 -6.07
CA GLU A 209 1.82 -2.74 -4.73
C GLU A 209 3.09 -3.12 -3.98
N GLN A 210 4.03 -3.75 -4.69
CA GLN A 210 5.31 -4.18 -4.12
C GLN A 210 6.47 -3.90 -5.08
N ILE A 211 7.58 -3.46 -4.51
CA ILE A 211 8.87 -3.39 -5.18
C ILE A 211 9.89 -4.03 -4.25
N ILE A 212 10.32 -5.21 -4.62
CA ILE A 212 11.21 -6.04 -3.82
C ILE A 212 12.61 -6.06 -4.44
N ARG A 213 13.61 -5.82 -3.61
CA ARG A 213 15.02 -5.87 -4.00
C ARG A 213 15.76 -6.84 -3.11
N GLY A 214 16.33 -7.88 -3.70
CA GLY A 214 17.21 -8.84 -3.05
C GLY A 214 18.58 -8.22 -2.67
N ARG A 215 19.39 -8.96 -1.95
CA ARG A 215 20.72 -8.51 -1.49
C ARG A 215 21.69 -8.30 -2.65
N ALA A 216 21.61 -9.14 -3.69
CA ALA A 216 22.47 -9.10 -4.86
C ALA A 216 22.09 -7.99 -5.87
N ALA A 217 20.97 -7.31 -5.67
CA ALA A 217 20.49 -6.30 -6.60
C ALA A 217 21.38 -5.04 -6.59
N PRO A 218 21.92 -4.60 -7.73
CA PRO A 218 22.68 -3.37 -7.84
C PRO A 218 21.84 -2.13 -7.55
N ASN A 219 22.49 -1.01 -7.25
CA ASN A 219 21.81 0.28 -7.17
C ASN A 219 21.24 0.66 -8.54
N GLY A 220 20.00 1.15 -8.56
CA GLY A 220 19.25 1.47 -9.77
C GLY A 220 18.25 0.38 -10.20
N THR A 221 18.32 -0.84 -9.63
CA THR A 221 17.39 -1.94 -9.97
C THR A 221 15.93 -1.57 -9.69
N THR A 222 15.63 -0.92 -8.59
CA THR A 222 14.25 -0.48 -8.23
C THR A 222 13.73 0.53 -9.24
N GLU A 223 14.57 1.48 -9.63
CA GLU A 223 14.25 2.50 -10.62
C GLU A 223 14.01 1.86 -11.99
N LEU A 224 14.84 0.90 -12.38
CA LEU A 224 14.69 0.19 -13.65
C LEU A 224 13.42 -0.68 -13.68
N LEU A 225 13.06 -1.34 -12.57
CA LEU A 225 11.79 -2.06 -12.45
C LEU A 225 10.60 -1.13 -12.65
N LEU A 226 10.61 0.04 -12.01
CA LEU A 226 9.55 1.03 -12.16
C LEU A 226 9.48 1.59 -13.57
N ASP A 227 10.62 1.94 -14.16
CA ASP A 227 10.72 2.47 -15.52
C ASP A 227 10.09 1.48 -16.52
N THR A 228 10.53 0.23 -16.51
CA THR A 228 10.00 -0.80 -17.40
C THR A 228 8.51 -1.03 -17.17
N ALA A 229 8.07 -1.17 -15.91
CA ALA A 229 6.66 -1.40 -15.62
C ALA A 229 5.78 -0.24 -16.11
N ILE A 230 6.17 1.02 -15.87
CA ILE A 230 5.38 2.18 -16.28
C ILE A 230 5.35 2.31 -17.81
N CYS A 231 6.45 2.02 -18.51
CA CYS A 231 6.49 2.03 -19.99
C CYS A 231 5.54 0.98 -20.57
N GLU A 232 5.59 -0.27 -20.12
CA GLU A 232 4.70 -1.33 -20.61
C GLU A 232 3.22 -1.03 -20.28
N LEU A 233 2.94 -0.49 -19.10
CA LEU A 233 1.60 -0.07 -18.72
C LEU A 233 1.08 1.06 -19.63
N ALA A 234 1.96 1.98 -20.05
CA ALA A 234 1.62 3.04 -21.00
C ALA A 234 1.29 2.45 -22.40
N GLU A 235 2.08 1.50 -22.88
CA GLU A 235 1.87 0.81 -24.15
C GLU A 235 0.51 0.07 -24.18
N ASP A 236 0.08 -0.47 -23.02
CA ASP A 236 -1.22 -1.10 -22.84
C ASP A 236 -2.38 -0.10 -22.59
N GLY A 237 -2.12 1.19 -22.72
CA GLY A 237 -3.14 2.24 -22.62
C GLY A 237 -3.56 2.58 -21.19
N ALA A 238 -2.73 2.29 -20.19
CA ALA A 238 -3.03 2.74 -18.84
C ALA A 238 -2.99 4.28 -18.75
N GLU A 239 -3.96 4.83 -18.00
CA GLU A 239 -4.11 6.28 -17.79
C GLU A 239 -3.71 6.70 -16.38
N TYR A 240 -3.54 5.75 -15.47
CA TYR A 240 -3.28 5.98 -14.05
C TYR A 240 -2.27 4.97 -13.50
N VAL A 241 -1.23 5.46 -12.84
CA VAL A 241 -0.32 4.64 -12.02
C VAL A 241 -0.05 5.34 -10.70
N THR A 242 -0.06 4.58 -9.61
CA THR A 242 0.30 5.07 -8.29
C THR A 242 1.25 4.10 -7.56
N LEU A 243 2.09 4.65 -6.70
CA LEU A 243 2.91 3.87 -5.73
C LEU A 243 2.23 3.73 -4.37
N GLY A 244 0.93 4.04 -4.29
CA GLY A 244 0.14 3.97 -3.07
C GLY A 244 0.53 4.98 -1.98
N LEU A 245 -0.04 4.82 -0.81
CA LEU A 245 0.07 5.75 0.31
C LEU A 245 1.52 6.01 0.75
N SER A 246 1.85 7.28 0.90
CA SER A 246 2.98 7.77 1.70
C SER A 246 2.42 8.30 3.02
N PRO A 247 2.51 7.52 4.13
CA PRO A 247 1.93 7.93 5.39
C PRO A 247 2.57 9.20 5.91
N LEU A 248 1.76 10.08 6.52
CA LEU A 248 2.18 11.36 7.11
C LEU A 248 2.87 12.32 6.11
N SER A 249 2.70 12.11 4.80
CA SER A 249 3.23 12.95 3.73
C SER A 249 2.81 14.41 3.91
N ARG A 250 3.73 15.32 3.54
CA ARG A 250 3.48 16.77 3.47
C ARG A 250 3.22 17.27 2.05
N ALA A 251 3.07 16.36 1.11
CA ALA A 251 2.85 16.73 -0.30
C ALA A 251 1.50 17.40 -0.54
N VAL A 252 0.53 17.21 0.40
CA VAL A 252 -0.79 17.84 0.36
C VAL A 252 -1.07 18.61 1.66
N PRO A 253 -1.91 19.68 1.62
CA PRO A 253 -2.32 20.40 2.81
C PRO A 253 -3.00 19.49 3.84
N GLN A 254 -2.71 19.71 5.14
CA GLN A 254 -3.31 18.95 6.25
C GLN A 254 -4.77 19.38 6.46
N ARG A 255 -5.67 18.85 5.65
CA ARG A 255 -7.12 19.11 5.75
C ARG A 255 -7.89 17.79 5.77
N PRO A 256 -8.89 17.62 6.65
CA PRO A 256 -9.24 18.51 7.76
C PRO A 256 -8.16 18.57 8.84
N THR A 257 -8.18 19.62 9.65
CA THR A 257 -7.25 19.77 10.78
C THR A 257 -7.49 18.65 11.79
N PRO A 258 -6.48 17.88 12.20
CA PRO A 258 -6.65 16.79 13.17
C PRO A 258 -7.20 17.30 14.49
N PRO A 259 -8.05 16.53 15.18
CA PRO A 259 -8.47 16.82 16.55
C PRO A 259 -7.28 17.08 17.48
N TRP A 260 -7.41 18.02 18.40
CA TRP A 260 -6.33 18.38 19.32
C TRP A 260 -5.81 17.18 20.13
N THR A 261 -6.68 16.21 20.46
CA THR A 261 -6.35 14.96 21.17
C THR A 261 -5.42 14.02 20.37
N ILE A 262 -5.41 14.14 19.04
CA ILE A 262 -4.61 13.28 18.15
C ILE A 262 -3.30 13.96 17.72
N ARG A 263 -3.25 15.30 17.71
CA ARG A 263 -2.07 16.08 17.28
C ARG A 263 -0.76 15.66 17.96
N PRO A 264 -0.71 15.51 19.31
CA PRO A 264 0.51 15.08 19.98
C PRO A 264 0.98 13.70 19.52
N LEU A 265 0.05 12.75 19.31
CA LEU A 265 0.37 11.41 18.82
C LEU A 265 0.94 11.47 17.40
N LEU A 266 0.33 12.23 16.48
CA LEU A 266 0.83 12.39 15.11
C LEU A 266 2.20 13.06 15.09
N ALA A 267 2.42 14.08 15.92
CA ALA A 267 3.71 14.72 16.07
C ALA A 267 4.77 13.75 16.60
N TRP A 268 4.43 12.99 17.63
CA TRP A 268 5.30 11.95 18.18
C TRP A 268 5.62 10.86 17.14
N MET A 269 4.62 10.38 16.40
CA MET A 269 4.81 9.41 15.33
C MET A 269 5.78 9.95 14.27
N ARG A 270 5.66 11.19 13.84
CA ARG A 270 6.57 11.79 12.83
C ARG A 270 8.03 11.78 13.29
N VAL A 271 8.29 12.03 14.57
CA VAL A 271 9.65 12.11 15.13
C VAL A 271 10.22 10.73 15.42
N HIS A 272 9.44 9.82 15.98
CA HIS A 272 9.94 8.58 16.57
C HIS A 272 9.78 7.35 15.64
N THR A 273 8.87 7.41 14.66
CA THR A 273 8.69 6.27 13.73
C THR A 273 9.82 6.12 12.73
N ARG A 274 10.72 7.08 12.58
CA ARG A 274 11.95 6.94 11.77
C ARG A 274 12.76 5.67 12.11
N ARG A 275 12.72 5.26 13.38
CA ARG A 275 13.40 4.02 13.85
C ARG A 275 12.72 2.74 13.35
N PHE A 276 11.39 2.79 13.12
CA PHE A 276 10.60 1.63 12.72
C PHE A 276 10.29 1.61 11.23
N TYR A 277 9.99 2.79 10.68
CA TYR A 277 9.66 2.98 9.28
C TYR A 277 10.04 4.39 8.83
N ASN A 278 10.91 4.48 7.84
CA ASN A 278 11.39 5.76 7.32
C ASN A 278 10.35 6.38 6.36
N PHE A 279 9.28 6.99 6.90
CA PHE A 279 8.23 7.62 6.09
C PHE A 279 8.76 8.77 5.21
N GLU A 280 9.70 9.57 5.72
CA GLU A 280 10.33 10.64 4.95
C GLU A 280 11.18 10.09 3.80
N GLY A 281 11.91 9.02 4.03
CA GLY A 281 12.66 8.31 2.98
C GLY A 281 11.75 7.70 1.92
N LEU A 282 10.57 7.17 2.32
CA LEU A 282 9.57 6.66 1.39
C LEU A 282 8.98 7.79 0.54
N GLU A 283 8.63 8.92 1.14
CA GLU A 283 8.13 10.09 0.41
C GLU A 283 9.21 10.64 -0.53
N ALA A 284 10.45 10.79 -0.05
CA ALA A 284 11.59 11.25 -0.86
C ALA A 284 11.87 10.30 -2.04
N PHE A 285 11.77 8.97 -1.81
CA PHE A 285 11.88 7.97 -2.86
C PHE A 285 10.81 8.17 -3.93
N LYS A 286 9.54 8.32 -3.55
CA LYS A 286 8.43 8.52 -4.48
C LYS A 286 8.52 9.88 -5.18
N ARG A 287 8.87 10.94 -4.48
CA ARG A 287 9.06 12.30 -5.02
C ARG A 287 10.17 12.36 -6.07
N LYS A 288 11.16 11.49 -5.98
CA LYS A 288 12.24 11.37 -6.96
C LYS A 288 11.75 11.12 -8.38
N PHE A 289 10.62 10.45 -8.54
CA PHE A 289 10.01 10.13 -9.82
C PHE A 289 9.10 11.25 -10.36
N LEU A 290 9.12 12.44 -9.74
CA LEU A 290 8.38 13.64 -10.18
C LEU A 290 6.90 13.34 -10.47
N PRO A 291 6.11 12.90 -9.46
CA PRO A 291 4.69 12.66 -9.67
C PRO A 291 4.00 13.94 -10.17
N GLU A 292 3.04 13.77 -11.06
CA GLU A 292 2.25 14.87 -11.61
C GLU A 292 1.29 15.42 -10.55
N GLU A 293 0.78 14.52 -9.69
CA GLU A 293 -0.16 14.85 -8.64
C GLU A 293 0.12 14.03 -7.37
N TRP A 294 -0.32 14.57 -6.24
CA TRP A 294 -0.40 13.87 -4.96
C TRP A 294 -1.85 13.86 -4.50
N GLU A 295 -2.49 12.71 -4.58
CA GLU A 295 -3.86 12.52 -4.10
C GLU A 295 -3.89 12.33 -2.59
N PRO A 296 -4.75 13.08 -1.84
CA PRO A 296 -4.89 12.92 -0.40
C PRO A 296 -5.57 11.58 -0.06
N ILE A 297 -5.11 10.94 0.99
CA ILE A 297 -5.64 9.66 1.48
C ILE A 297 -6.07 9.81 2.94
N TYR A 298 -7.29 9.36 3.23
CA TYR A 298 -7.95 9.60 4.51
C TYR A 298 -8.30 8.32 5.26
N ALA A 299 -8.44 8.46 6.59
CA ALA A 299 -9.28 7.60 7.40
C ALA A 299 -10.59 8.36 7.66
N VAL A 300 -11.73 7.80 7.24
CA VAL A 300 -13.04 8.45 7.36
C VAL A 300 -13.94 7.61 8.25
N THR A 301 -14.62 8.27 9.19
CA THR A 301 -15.60 7.62 10.09
C THR A 301 -16.94 8.36 9.95
N GLY A 302 -18.04 7.66 9.99
CA GLY A 302 -19.37 8.30 10.01
C GLY A 302 -19.68 9.09 11.30
N ARG A 303 -18.68 9.52 12.05
CA ARG A 303 -18.77 10.26 13.29
C ARG A 303 -18.07 11.61 13.18
N PRO A 304 -18.47 12.62 13.96
CA PRO A 304 -17.89 13.97 13.87
C PRO A 304 -16.37 14.08 14.09
N ARG A 305 -15.73 13.08 14.69
CA ARG A 305 -14.27 13.10 14.96
C ARG A 305 -13.66 11.71 14.94
N VAL A 306 -12.49 11.59 14.33
CA VAL A 306 -11.60 10.44 14.51
C VAL A 306 -11.04 10.48 15.94
N SER A 307 -11.02 9.34 16.62
CA SER A 307 -10.58 9.21 18.01
C SER A 307 -9.30 8.37 18.14
N LEU A 308 -8.63 8.43 19.28
CA LEU A 308 -7.51 7.54 19.60
C LEU A 308 -7.91 6.06 19.52
N ARG A 309 -9.17 5.75 19.87
CA ARG A 309 -9.72 4.39 19.75
C ARG A 309 -9.82 3.94 18.29
N THR A 310 -10.11 4.86 17.37
CA THR A 310 -10.09 4.60 15.92
C THR A 310 -8.68 4.28 15.46
N LEU A 311 -7.68 5.06 15.86
CA LEU A 311 -6.27 4.81 15.53
C LEU A 311 -5.77 3.48 16.11
N TYR A 312 -6.19 3.14 17.32
CA TYR A 312 -5.90 1.85 17.93
C TYR A 312 -6.50 0.69 17.12
N ALA A 313 -7.75 0.83 16.65
CA ALA A 313 -8.40 -0.18 15.84
C ALA A 313 -7.70 -0.33 14.45
N ILE A 314 -7.31 0.79 13.82
CA ILE A 314 -6.51 0.76 12.58
C ILE A 314 -5.20 0.00 12.82
N ALA A 315 -4.45 0.34 13.87
CA ALA A 315 -3.20 -0.36 14.20
C ALA A 315 -3.42 -1.87 14.44
N GLY A 316 -4.55 -2.24 15.06
CA GLY A 316 -4.96 -3.64 15.27
C GLY A 316 -5.24 -4.38 13.97
N ALA A 317 -5.88 -3.73 13.01
CA ALA A 317 -6.14 -4.32 11.68
C ALA A 317 -4.81 -4.64 10.95
N PHE A 318 -3.83 -3.75 11.00
CA PHE A 318 -2.51 -3.98 10.40
C PHE A 318 -1.64 -4.99 11.15
N GLY A 319 -1.74 -5.01 12.47
CA GLY A 319 -0.92 -5.89 13.32
C GLY A 319 -1.41 -7.33 13.39
N GLY A 320 -2.64 -7.62 12.98
CA GLY A 320 -3.28 -8.95 13.12
C GLY A 320 -3.42 -9.40 14.59
N THR A 321 -2.99 -8.56 15.54
CA THR A 321 -2.98 -8.81 17.00
C THR A 321 -3.26 -7.51 17.75
N SER A 322 -3.32 -7.57 19.08
CA SER A 322 -3.41 -6.35 19.90
C SER A 322 -2.29 -5.35 19.52
N PRO A 323 -2.62 -4.06 19.26
CA PRO A 323 -1.63 -3.02 18.95
C PRO A 323 -0.53 -2.88 20.01
N VAL A 324 -0.85 -3.13 21.27
CA VAL A 324 0.13 -3.13 22.37
C VAL A 324 1.17 -4.25 22.18
N LEU A 325 0.72 -5.44 21.82
CA LEU A 325 1.61 -6.57 21.53
C LEU A 325 2.43 -6.31 20.25
N PHE A 326 1.82 -5.69 19.23
CA PHE A 326 2.51 -5.30 18.00
C PHE A 326 3.63 -4.30 18.26
N ILE A 327 3.32 -3.22 19.00
CA ILE A 327 4.31 -2.20 19.42
C ILE A 327 5.39 -2.82 20.29
N GLY A 328 5.02 -3.65 21.28
CA GLY A 328 5.97 -4.34 22.15
C GLY A 328 6.94 -5.25 21.36
N ARG A 329 6.42 -6.02 20.39
CA ARG A 329 7.25 -6.86 19.50
C ARG A 329 8.16 -6.01 18.60
N ALA A 330 7.67 -4.88 18.09
CA ALA A 330 8.46 -3.96 17.29
C ALA A 330 9.62 -3.36 18.09
N LEU A 331 9.35 -2.92 19.33
CA LEU A 331 10.37 -2.40 20.25
C LEU A 331 11.42 -3.46 20.59
N LEU A 332 11.02 -4.68 20.93
CA LEU A 332 11.93 -5.78 21.22
C LEU A 332 12.82 -6.15 20.02
N ARG A 333 12.28 -6.12 18.79
CA ARG A 333 13.07 -6.36 17.57
C ARG A 333 14.09 -5.25 17.34
N SER A 334 13.69 -3.98 17.51
CA SER A 334 14.59 -2.84 17.39
C SER A 334 15.75 -2.91 18.39
N LEU A 335 15.46 -3.21 19.65
CA LEU A 335 16.49 -3.38 20.68
C LEU A 335 17.47 -4.52 20.34
N ARG A 336 16.96 -5.65 19.87
CA ARG A 336 17.80 -6.77 19.42
C ARG A 336 18.67 -6.41 18.22
N GLN A 337 18.18 -5.61 17.30
CA GLN A 337 18.90 -5.15 16.12
C GLN A 337 20.00 -4.15 16.49
N GLU A 338 19.71 -3.21 17.41
CA GLU A 338 20.70 -2.28 17.97
C GLU A 338 21.80 -3.02 18.74
N ALA A 339 21.43 -4.01 19.56
CA ALA A 339 22.39 -4.84 20.28
C ALA A 339 23.31 -5.63 19.34
N ARG A 340 22.76 -6.23 18.27
CA ARG A 340 23.56 -6.91 17.23
C ARG A 340 24.52 -5.95 16.52
N TRP A 341 24.07 -4.74 16.23
CA TRP A 341 24.88 -3.73 15.54
C TRP A 341 26.01 -3.20 16.45
N ALA A 342 25.71 -2.97 17.72
CA ALA A 342 26.71 -2.60 18.73
C ALA A 342 27.75 -3.71 18.91
N ALA A 343 27.31 -4.98 18.99
CA ALA A 343 28.23 -6.13 19.09
C ALA A 343 29.10 -6.31 17.83
N ALA A 344 28.54 -6.05 16.63
CA ALA A 344 29.32 -6.11 15.38
C ALA A 344 30.39 -5.00 15.30
N ARG A 345 30.04 -3.78 15.77
CA ARG A 345 31.01 -2.67 15.86
C ARG A 345 32.13 -2.95 16.86
N ALA A 346 31.79 -3.53 18.01
CA ALA A 346 32.78 -3.91 19.03
C ALA A 346 33.75 -5.01 18.56
N ARG A 347 33.34 -5.89 17.62
CA ARG A 347 34.16 -6.94 17.02
C ARG A 347 34.99 -6.48 15.82
N GLY A 348 34.55 -5.44 15.10
CA GLY A 348 35.22 -4.89 13.92
C GLY A 348 36.25 -3.78 14.23
N GLY A 349 36.40 -3.42 15.49
CA GLY A 349 37.36 -2.43 15.99
C GLY A 349 38.58 -3.06 16.70
N ARG A 350 38.83 -4.37 16.44
CA ARG A 350 40.08 -5.05 16.86
C ARG A 350 40.89 -5.46 15.65
#